data_0685bce17329b5339425b4c24bdcbe0d
#
_entry.id   0685bce17329b5339425b4c24bdcbe0d
#
_cell.length_a   1.000
_cell.length_b   1.000
_cell.length_c   1.000
_cell.angle_alpha   90.00
_cell.angle_beta   90.00
_cell.angle_gamma   90.00
#
_symmetry.space_group_name_H-M   'P 1'
#
loop_
_entity.id
_entity.type
_entity.pdbx_description
1 polymer ?
#
loop_
_entity_poly.entity_id
_entity_poly.type
_entity_poly.pdbx_seq_one_letter_code
_entity_poly.pdbx_strand_id
1 'polypeptide(L)'
;MKLDSIIKDSGSVITSGNGSIEISAICCDSRKAVPGSLFVAVKGFASDGHDFIAGAIGKGAAAIVYEDQEAAERQVIASGKDGIVMIKAESARY
;
A
#
# COMPACT_ATOMS: atom_id res chain seq x y z
N MET A 1 8.88 11.27 5.06
CA MET A 1 8.74 10.26 6.14
C MET A 1 9.31 8.95 5.66
N LYS A 2 10.05 8.26 6.49
CA LYS A 2 10.51 6.92 6.15
C LYS A 2 9.41 5.91 6.45
N LEU A 3 9.26 4.93 5.59
CA LEU A 3 8.24 3.89 5.73
C LEU A 3 8.36 3.17 7.08
N ASP A 4 9.57 2.83 7.52
CA ASP A 4 9.79 2.19 8.81
C ASP A 4 9.19 2.97 9.97
N SER A 5 9.29 4.31 9.94
CA SER A 5 8.74 5.16 10.97
C SER A 5 7.21 5.16 10.99
N ILE A 6 6.60 4.98 9.83
CA ILE A 6 5.13 4.95 9.69
C ILE A 6 4.56 3.66 10.28
N ILE A 7 5.21 2.52 10.04
CA ILE A 7 4.67 1.20 10.40
C ILE A 7 5.20 0.66 11.73
N LYS A 8 6.14 1.35 12.36
CA LYS A 8 6.89 0.88 13.53
C LYS A 8 6.02 0.30 14.66
N ASP A 9 4.95 0.97 15.00
CA ASP A 9 4.09 0.58 16.11
C ASP A 9 2.70 0.12 15.66
N SER A 10 2.54 -0.20 14.37
CA SER A 10 1.24 -0.53 13.81
C SER A 10 0.90 -2.02 13.82
N GLY A 11 1.86 -2.88 14.16
CA GLY A 11 1.69 -4.33 14.04
C GLY A 11 1.81 -4.84 12.60
N SER A 12 2.14 -3.98 11.67
CA SER A 12 2.29 -4.34 10.27
C SER A 12 3.67 -4.94 9.99
N VAL A 13 3.74 -5.81 8.99
CA VAL A 13 4.97 -6.50 8.60
C VAL A 13 5.24 -6.28 7.12
N ILE A 14 6.47 -5.90 6.79
CA ILE A 14 6.90 -5.79 5.39
C ILE A 14 7.07 -7.20 4.84
N THR A 15 6.30 -7.53 3.81
CA THR A 15 6.35 -8.85 3.17
C THR A 15 7.17 -8.84 1.88
N SER A 16 7.41 -7.68 1.31
CA SER A 16 8.23 -7.53 0.12
C SER A 16 8.79 -6.12 0.03
N GLY A 17 10.05 -5.97 -0.33
CA GLY A 17 10.67 -4.69 -0.56
C GLY A 17 11.44 -4.16 0.64
N ASN A 18 11.86 -2.90 0.54
CA ASN A 18 12.74 -2.24 1.49
C ASN A 18 11.99 -1.18 2.30
N GLY A 19 11.93 -1.35 3.63
CA GLY A 19 11.27 -0.42 4.54
C GLY A 19 11.98 0.90 4.74
N SER A 20 13.20 1.06 4.22
CA SER A 20 13.97 2.30 4.36
C SER A 20 13.61 3.36 3.33
N ILE A 21 12.62 3.11 2.47
CA ILE A 21 12.22 4.08 1.46
C ILE A 21 11.55 5.31 2.07
N GLU A 22 11.66 6.43 1.37
CA GLU A 22 11.02 7.67 1.77
C GLU A 22 9.60 7.74 1.22
N ILE A 23 8.64 8.05 2.08
CA ILE A 23 7.24 8.19 1.70
C ILE A 23 6.87 9.67 1.64
N SER A 24 6.33 10.11 0.50
CA SER A 24 5.95 11.50 0.28
C SER A 24 4.59 11.85 0.88
N ALA A 25 3.67 10.88 0.92
CA ALA A 25 2.32 11.09 1.43
C ALA A 25 1.68 9.75 1.77
N ILE A 26 0.66 9.77 2.61
CA ILE A 26 -0.15 8.59 2.95
C ILE A 26 -1.56 8.83 2.42
N CYS A 27 -2.12 7.86 1.71
CA CYS A 27 -3.47 7.98 1.18
C CYS A 27 -4.25 6.68 1.32
N CYS A 28 -5.56 6.81 1.48
CA CYS A 28 -6.51 5.68 1.48
C CYS A 28 -7.39 5.71 0.23
N ASP A 29 -7.20 6.68 -0.63
CA ASP A 29 -7.95 6.85 -1.88
C ASP A 29 -6.96 6.80 -3.04
N SER A 30 -7.11 5.83 -3.93
CA SER A 30 -6.23 5.66 -5.08
C SER A 30 -6.18 6.87 -6.00
N ARG A 31 -7.26 7.66 -6.03
CA ARG A 31 -7.33 8.89 -6.84
C ARG A 31 -6.41 9.98 -6.31
N LYS A 32 -6.04 9.90 -5.04
CA LYS A 32 -5.16 10.88 -4.38
C LYS A 32 -3.72 10.41 -4.30
N ALA A 33 -3.41 9.23 -4.84
CA ALA A 33 -2.05 8.72 -4.85
C ALA A 33 -1.14 9.64 -5.68
N VAL A 34 0.06 9.87 -5.18
CA VAL A 34 1.08 10.69 -5.81
C VAL A 34 2.39 9.91 -5.83
N PRO A 35 3.36 10.35 -6.65
CA PRO A 35 4.66 9.65 -6.69
C PRO A 35 5.29 9.54 -5.30
N GLY A 36 5.71 8.33 -4.93
CA GLY A 36 6.33 8.06 -3.64
C GLY A 36 5.36 7.88 -2.48
N SER A 37 4.04 7.83 -2.73
CA SER A 37 3.04 7.69 -1.67
C SER A 37 2.93 6.27 -1.14
N LEU A 38 2.37 6.17 0.08
CA LEU A 38 1.94 4.91 0.68
C LEU A 38 0.42 4.82 0.53
N PHE A 39 -0.06 3.80 -0.15
CA PHE A 39 -1.49 3.53 -0.28
C PHE A 39 -1.94 2.50 0.75
N VAL A 40 -2.96 2.83 1.53
CA VAL A 40 -3.55 1.91 2.51
C VAL A 40 -4.83 1.32 1.94
N ALA A 41 -4.79 0.02 1.65
CA ALA A 41 -5.94 -0.71 1.13
C ALA A 41 -6.83 -1.18 2.29
N VAL A 42 -8.05 -0.67 2.35
CA VAL A 42 -9.00 -0.96 3.43
C VAL A 42 -10.27 -1.54 2.83
N LYS A 43 -10.80 -2.58 3.46
CA LYS A 43 -12.12 -3.11 3.10
C LYS A 43 -13.18 -2.18 3.68
N GLY A 44 -13.95 -1.54 2.80
CA GLY A 44 -15.02 -0.63 3.17
C GLY A 44 -16.40 -1.22 2.94
N PHE A 45 -17.45 -0.46 3.31
CA PHE A 45 -18.82 -0.91 3.13
C PHE A 45 -19.27 -0.94 1.67
N ALA A 46 -18.77 0.01 0.87
CA ALA A 46 -19.20 0.16 -0.52
C ALA A 46 -18.22 -0.44 -1.51
N SER A 47 -16.96 -0.53 -1.14
CA SER A 47 -15.91 -1.04 -2.03
C SER A 47 -14.74 -1.58 -1.22
N ASP A 48 -13.97 -2.46 -1.85
CA ASP A 48 -12.76 -3.01 -1.27
C ASP A 48 -11.57 -2.19 -1.79
N GLY A 49 -10.82 -1.57 -0.89
CA GLY A 49 -9.63 -0.78 -1.25
C GLY A 49 -8.58 -1.59 -2.00
N HIS A 50 -8.57 -2.92 -1.85
CA HIS A 50 -7.65 -3.79 -2.57
C HIS A 50 -7.88 -3.73 -4.09
N ASP A 51 -9.11 -3.47 -4.55
CA ASP A 51 -9.41 -3.33 -5.97
C ASP A 51 -8.76 -2.10 -6.60
N PHE A 52 -8.29 -1.16 -5.80
CA PHE A 52 -7.70 0.08 -6.27
C PHE A 52 -6.17 0.12 -6.15
N ILE A 53 -5.55 -0.97 -5.71
CA ILE A 53 -4.09 -1.02 -5.51
C ILE A 53 -3.35 -0.76 -6.83
N ALA A 54 -3.75 -1.44 -7.91
CA ALA A 54 -3.10 -1.23 -9.21
C ALA A 54 -3.24 0.22 -9.68
N GLY A 55 -4.40 0.84 -9.45
CA GLY A 55 -4.62 2.25 -9.79
C GLY A 55 -3.73 3.19 -9.00
N ALA A 56 -3.56 2.93 -7.71
CA ALA A 56 -2.66 3.72 -6.86
C ALA A 56 -1.20 3.59 -7.32
N ILE A 57 -0.76 2.38 -7.64
CA ILE A 57 0.58 2.13 -8.16
C ILE A 57 0.78 2.87 -9.49
N GLY A 58 -0.23 2.86 -10.35
CA GLY A 58 -0.20 3.58 -11.62
C GLY A 58 -0.02 5.08 -11.45
N LYS A 59 -0.41 5.64 -10.32
CA LYS A 59 -0.22 7.05 -9.99
C LYS A 59 1.07 7.34 -9.23
N GLY A 60 1.88 6.31 -8.98
CA GLY A 60 3.19 6.47 -8.39
C GLY A 60 3.34 6.00 -6.96
N ALA A 61 2.34 5.33 -6.39
CA ALA A 61 2.46 4.77 -5.04
C ALA A 61 3.68 3.84 -4.97
N ALA A 62 4.52 4.05 -3.98
CA ALA A 62 5.75 3.30 -3.79
C ALA A 62 5.59 2.12 -2.84
N ALA A 63 4.57 2.16 -1.99
CA ALA A 63 4.30 1.13 -0.99
C ALA A 63 2.80 0.94 -0.82
N ILE A 64 2.42 -0.28 -0.45
CA ILE A 64 1.02 -0.68 -0.26
C ILE A 64 0.89 -1.35 1.10
N VAL A 65 -0.07 -0.90 1.90
CA VAL A 65 -0.52 -1.62 3.10
C VAL A 65 -1.79 -2.38 2.73
N TYR A 66 -1.85 -3.65 3.07
CA TYR A 66 -2.97 -4.51 2.70
C TYR A 66 -3.36 -5.46 3.85
N GLU A 67 -4.60 -5.95 3.80
CA GLU A 67 -5.10 -7.01 4.69
C GLU A 67 -5.16 -8.35 3.96
N ASP A 68 -5.64 -8.35 2.72
CA ASP A 68 -5.80 -9.55 1.89
C ASP A 68 -4.60 -9.71 0.96
N GLN A 69 -3.72 -10.64 1.32
CA GLN A 69 -2.48 -10.87 0.58
C GLN A 69 -2.73 -11.31 -0.86
N GLU A 70 -3.67 -12.21 -1.08
CA GLU A 70 -3.96 -12.72 -2.41
C GLU A 70 -4.46 -11.62 -3.34
N ALA A 71 -5.38 -10.79 -2.87
CA ALA A 71 -5.90 -9.68 -3.65
C ALA A 71 -4.81 -8.64 -3.92
N ALA A 72 -3.98 -8.33 -2.92
CA ALA A 72 -2.89 -7.38 -3.07
C ALA A 72 -1.86 -7.85 -4.09
N GLU A 73 -1.46 -9.11 -4.02
CA GLU A 73 -0.49 -9.68 -4.97
C GLU A 73 -1.02 -9.63 -6.40
N ARG A 74 -2.29 -9.97 -6.62
CA ARG A 74 -2.90 -9.88 -7.94
C ARG A 74 -2.87 -8.46 -8.48
N GLN A 75 -3.18 -7.49 -7.65
CA GLN A 75 -3.19 -6.09 -8.05
C GLN A 75 -1.79 -5.58 -8.39
N VAL A 76 -0.79 -5.96 -7.59
CA VAL A 76 0.60 -5.57 -7.86
C VAL A 76 1.09 -6.16 -9.18
N ILE A 77 0.77 -7.41 -9.45
CA ILE A 77 1.10 -8.06 -10.73
C ILE A 77 0.38 -7.34 -11.87
N ALA A 78 -0.89 -7.03 -11.70
CA ALA A 78 -1.69 -6.32 -12.72
C ALA A 78 -1.14 -4.93 -13.04
N SER A 79 -0.50 -4.27 -12.07
CA SER A 79 0.10 -2.95 -12.28
C SER A 79 1.29 -2.97 -13.23
N GLY A 80 1.97 -4.11 -13.34
CA GLY A 80 3.15 -4.27 -14.17
C GLY A 80 4.39 -3.54 -13.67
N LYS A 81 4.38 -3.02 -12.45
CA LYS A 81 5.52 -2.31 -11.87
C LYS A 81 6.27 -3.16 -10.86
N ASP A 82 7.59 -3.02 -10.85
CA ASP A 82 8.49 -3.66 -9.90
C ASP A 82 8.84 -2.73 -8.77
N GLY A 83 9.40 -3.30 -7.69
CA GLY A 83 9.94 -2.52 -6.59
C GLY A 83 8.91 -1.93 -5.64
N ILE A 84 7.68 -2.37 -5.72
CA ILE A 84 6.62 -1.92 -4.81
C ILE A 84 6.81 -2.61 -3.46
N VAL A 85 6.89 -1.83 -2.39
CA VAL A 85 6.99 -2.36 -1.03
C VAL A 85 5.61 -2.81 -0.57
N MET A 86 5.50 -4.05 -0.12
CA MET A 86 4.24 -4.61 0.36
C MET A 86 4.28 -4.79 1.86
N ILE A 87 3.28 -4.25 2.55
CA ILE A 87 3.17 -4.31 4.01
C ILE A 87 1.86 -4.97 4.37
N LYS A 88 1.92 -6.10 5.06
CA LYS A 88 0.73 -6.77 5.55
C LYS A 88 0.35 -6.17 6.90
N ALA A 89 -0.88 -5.69 7.00
CA ALA A 89 -1.46 -5.22 8.23
C ALA A 89 -2.38 -6.27 8.82
N GLU A 90 -2.39 -6.39 10.13
CA GLU A 90 -3.35 -7.25 10.81
C GLU A 90 -4.75 -6.67 10.65
N SER A 91 -4.83 -5.35 10.68
CA SER A 91 -6.04 -4.62 10.33
C SER A 91 -5.64 -3.25 9.75
N ALA A 92 -6.10 -2.92 8.55
CA ALA A 92 -5.78 -1.66 7.90
C ALA A 92 -6.74 -0.53 8.29
N ARG A 93 -7.15 -0.49 9.52
CA ARG A 93 -8.02 0.56 10.05
C ARG A 93 -7.18 1.71 10.59
N TYR A 94 -7.13 2.77 9.86
CA TYR A 94 -6.38 3.99 10.26
C TYR A 94 -7.20 5.23 9.97
#